data_0829b1474a1da7aa64c100cd664ce732
#
_entry.id   0829b1474a1da7aa64c100cd664ce732
#
_cell.length_a   1.000
_cell.length_b   1.000
_cell.length_c   1.000
_cell.angle_alpha   90.00
_cell.angle_beta   90.00
_cell.angle_gamma   90.00
#
_symmetry.space_group_name_H-M   'P 1'
#
loop_
_entity.id
_entity.type
_entity.pdbx_description
1 polymer ?
#
loop_
_entity_poly.entity_id
_entity_poly.type
_entity_poly.pdbx_seq_one_letter_code
_entity_poly.pdbx_strand_id
1 'polypeptide(L)'
;MAIGALSWPGERLHFGNLPPIYGAYCRGEPETEVTLPTPQPVIESVFRKLGGHRGLGAEVSSEADLARIVDRGIRVGVLTHVLRAGFSKQEIERFVIPARTWRHRKTKKALLSTEESDRVVRLARIQAVAEDVFADVAKANQWLRERLGILDGKSPLEVARTESGARLIEQILAKIDWGAAA
;
A
#
# COMPACT_ATOMS: atom_id res chain seq x y z
N MET A 1 37.43 20.04 -30.83
CA MET A 1 37.51 19.53 -29.46
C MET A 1 36.49 18.39 -29.36
N ALA A 2 37.00 17.18 -29.27
CA ALA A 2 36.17 15.95 -29.27
C ALA A 2 35.70 15.66 -27.86
N ILE A 3 34.39 15.47 -27.68
CA ILE A 3 33.79 15.01 -26.41
C ILE A 3 33.78 13.49 -26.47
N GLY A 4 34.52 12.87 -25.52
CA GLY A 4 34.74 11.42 -25.45
C GLY A 4 33.47 10.65 -25.14
N ALA A 5 33.26 9.58 -25.88
CA ALA A 5 32.28 8.56 -25.62
C ALA A 5 32.73 7.72 -24.44
N LEU A 6 31.96 7.69 -23.36
CA LEU A 6 32.06 6.70 -22.28
C LEU A 6 31.46 5.39 -22.75
N SER A 7 32.31 4.41 -23.08
CA SER A 7 31.91 3.05 -23.36
C SER A 7 31.69 2.29 -22.05
N TRP A 8 30.50 1.76 -21.86
CA TRP A 8 30.21 0.77 -20.82
C TRP A 8 30.56 -0.63 -21.36
N PRO A 9 31.27 -1.50 -20.61
CA PRO A 9 31.49 -2.87 -21.02
C PRO A 9 30.18 -3.65 -20.98
N GLY A 10 29.81 -4.19 -22.14
CA GLY A 10 28.59 -4.97 -22.31
C GLY A 10 28.64 -6.32 -21.62
N GLU A 11 27.99 -6.45 -20.49
CA GLU A 11 27.51 -7.77 -20.05
C GLU A 11 26.10 -7.98 -20.59
N ARG A 12 25.97 -8.99 -21.45
CA ARG A 12 24.67 -9.50 -21.89
C ARG A 12 23.99 -10.17 -20.71
N LEU A 13 23.04 -9.48 -20.10
CA LEU A 13 22.13 -10.09 -19.16
C LEU A 13 21.29 -11.14 -19.90
N HIS A 14 21.51 -12.41 -19.56
CA HIS A 14 20.66 -13.50 -20.01
C HIS A 14 19.28 -13.39 -19.36
N PHE A 15 18.27 -12.95 -20.12
CA PHE A 15 16.87 -12.83 -19.69
C PHE A 15 16.15 -14.18 -19.60
N GLY A 16 16.86 -15.30 -19.38
CA GLY A 16 16.31 -16.65 -19.44
C GLY A 16 15.50 -17.10 -18.22
N ASN A 17 15.40 -16.30 -17.14
CA ASN A 17 14.79 -16.76 -15.88
C ASN A 17 13.84 -15.75 -15.22
N LEU A 18 13.16 -14.93 -16.01
CA LEU A 18 12.10 -14.08 -15.47
C LEU A 18 10.78 -14.85 -15.42
N PRO A 19 10.02 -14.76 -14.31
CA PRO A 19 8.71 -15.39 -14.21
C PRO A 19 7.76 -14.89 -15.29
N PRO A 20 6.76 -15.68 -15.69
CA PRO A 20 5.90 -15.41 -16.86
C PRO A 20 5.14 -14.09 -16.84
N ILE A 21 5.02 -13.45 -15.69
CA ILE A 21 4.42 -12.11 -15.55
C ILE A 21 5.23 -10.98 -16.21
N TYR A 22 6.53 -11.19 -16.48
CA TYR A 22 7.38 -10.21 -17.18
C TYR A 22 7.58 -10.51 -18.67
N GLY A 23 7.15 -11.66 -19.16
CA GLY A 23 7.29 -12.08 -20.56
C GLY A 23 6.43 -11.27 -21.55
N ALA A 24 5.46 -10.51 -21.07
CA ALA A 24 4.58 -9.67 -21.90
C ALA A 24 5.22 -8.33 -22.31
N TYR A 25 6.30 -7.91 -21.64
CA TYR A 25 6.92 -6.60 -21.85
C TYR A 25 7.88 -6.50 -23.05
N CYS A 26 8.21 -7.62 -23.71
CA CYS A 26 9.22 -7.64 -24.77
C CYS A 26 8.65 -7.72 -26.20
N ARG A 27 7.36 -7.64 -26.40
CA ARG A 27 6.75 -7.57 -27.74
C ARG A 27 6.20 -6.17 -27.93
N GLY A 28 6.84 -5.39 -28.80
CA GLY A 28 6.52 -4.01 -29.13
C GLY A 28 5.09 -3.81 -29.64
N GLU A 29 4.17 -3.75 -28.74
CA GLU A 29 2.82 -3.25 -28.92
C GLU A 29 2.79 -1.77 -28.48
N PRO A 30 1.92 -0.93 -29.05
CA PRO A 30 1.92 0.51 -28.76
C PRO A 30 1.67 0.79 -27.29
N GLU A 31 2.35 1.83 -26.77
CA GLU A 31 2.34 2.30 -25.39
C GLU A 31 0.93 2.45 -24.79
N THR A 32 0.38 1.36 -24.33
CA THR A 32 -0.69 1.38 -23.32
C THR A 32 0.00 1.54 -21.97
N GLU A 33 -0.34 2.59 -21.29
CA GLU A 33 0.07 2.92 -19.91
C GLU A 33 0.03 1.65 -19.04
N VAL A 34 1.21 1.11 -18.74
CA VAL A 34 1.34 -0.12 -17.95
C VAL A 34 1.15 0.24 -16.49
N THR A 35 -0.10 0.39 -16.11
CA THR A 35 -0.49 0.31 -14.72
C THR A 35 -0.36 -1.16 -14.32
N LEU A 36 0.64 -1.48 -13.50
CA LEU A 36 0.72 -2.81 -12.88
C LEU A 36 -0.58 -3.02 -12.11
N PRO A 37 -1.44 -3.96 -12.49
CA PRO A 37 -2.67 -4.16 -11.76
C PRO A 37 -2.33 -4.66 -10.36
N THR A 38 -2.68 -3.89 -9.34
CA THR A 38 -2.72 -4.42 -7.98
C THR A 38 -3.60 -5.67 -8.02
N PRO A 39 -3.16 -6.80 -7.46
CA PRO A 39 -3.94 -8.02 -7.48
C PRO A 39 -5.38 -7.74 -7.02
N GLN A 40 -6.37 -8.17 -7.77
CA GLN A 40 -7.80 -7.98 -7.49
C GLN A 40 -8.16 -8.32 -6.02
N PRO A 41 -7.61 -9.41 -5.41
CA PRO A 41 -7.88 -9.73 -4.01
C PRO A 41 -7.41 -8.67 -3.02
N VAL A 42 -6.32 -7.95 -3.31
CA VAL A 42 -5.82 -6.87 -2.44
C VAL A 42 -6.77 -5.68 -2.45
N ILE A 43 -7.23 -5.24 -3.63
CA ILE A 43 -8.19 -4.13 -3.76
C ILE A 43 -9.49 -4.45 -3.01
N GLU A 44 -10.01 -5.66 -3.19
CA GLU A 44 -11.21 -6.11 -2.49
C GLU A 44 -11.00 -6.15 -0.96
N SER A 45 -9.84 -6.61 -0.51
CA SER A 45 -9.48 -6.60 0.90
C SER A 45 -9.40 -5.19 1.47
N VAL A 46 -8.78 -4.25 0.76
CA VAL A 46 -8.75 -2.82 1.12
C VAL A 46 -10.16 -2.26 1.21
N PHE A 47 -10.99 -2.49 0.20
CA PHE A 47 -12.39 -2.05 0.18
C PHE A 47 -13.14 -2.54 1.42
N ARG A 48 -13.03 -3.82 1.75
CA ARG A 48 -13.66 -4.45 2.92
C ARG A 48 -13.15 -3.85 4.24
N LYS A 49 -11.83 -3.64 4.38
CA LYS A 49 -11.21 -3.04 5.57
C LYS A 49 -11.68 -1.60 5.81
N LEU A 50 -11.93 -0.86 4.75
CA LEU A 50 -12.47 0.50 4.80
C LEU A 50 -14.00 0.53 4.99
N GLY A 51 -14.63 -0.62 5.21
CA GLY A 51 -16.06 -0.72 5.49
C GLY A 51 -16.94 -0.84 4.25
N GLY A 52 -16.34 -1.16 3.11
CA GLY A 52 -17.05 -1.38 1.85
C GLY A 52 -17.85 -0.15 1.43
N HIS A 53 -18.96 -0.37 0.76
CA HIS A 53 -19.87 0.68 0.31
C HIS A 53 -20.33 1.60 1.45
N ARG A 54 -20.55 1.06 2.66
CA ARG A 54 -20.98 1.88 3.82
C ARG A 54 -19.89 2.84 4.31
N GLY A 55 -18.63 2.44 4.24
CA GLY A 55 -17.49 3.26 4.65
C GLY A 55 -17.11 4.31 3.60
N LEU A 56 -17.02 3.89 2.36
CA LEU A 56 -16.50 4.69 1.25
C LEU A 56 -17.59 5.43 0.47
N GLY A 57 -18.85 4.98 0.53
CA GLY A 57 -19.98 5.56 -0.18
C GLY A 57 -19.99 5.31 -1.69
N ALA A 58 -19.11 4.43 -2.17
CA ALA A 58 -19.00 4.02 -3.56
C ALA A 58 -18.42 2.61 -3.65
N GLU A 59 -18.60 1.95 -4.78
CA GLU A 59 -17.90 0.73 -5.13
C GLU A 59 -16.45 1.03 -5.51
N VAL A 60 -15.56 0.07 -5.21
CA VAL A 60 -14.13 0.15 -5.53
C VAL A 60 -13.73 -1.17 -6.18
N SER A 61 -13.37 -1.10 -7.42
CA SER A 61 -12.89 -2.23 -8.22
C SER A 61 -11.48 -2.01 -8.80
N SER A 62 -10.97 -0.79 -8.69
CA SER A 62 -9.68 -0.40 -9.26
C SER A 62 -8.94 0.62 -8.40
N GLU A 63 -7.63 0.77 -8.64
CA GLU A 63 -6.82 1.84 -8.05
C GLU A 63 -7.34 3.23 -8.44
N ALA A 64 -7.86 3.39 -9.65
CA ALA A 64 -8.45 4.65 -10.09
C ALA A 64 -9.70 5.02 -9.28
N ASP A 65 -10.48 4.02 -8.84
CA ASP A 65 -11.62 4.26 -7.93
C ASP A 65 -11.15 4.73 -6.56
N LEU A 66 -10.11 4.10 -6.00
CA LEU A 66 -9.51 4.53 -4.75
C LEU A 66 -8.96 5.94 -4.83
N ALA A 67 -8.23 6.29 -5.90
CA ALA A 67 -7.70 7.63 -6.11
C ALA A 67 -8.83 8.68 -6.15
N ARG A 68 -9.91 8.43 -6.90
CA ARG A 68 -11.08 9.33 -6.95
C ARG A 68 -11.76 9.52 -5.60
N ILE A 69 -11.81 8.47 -4.78
CA ILE A 69 -12.40 8.53 -3.44
C ILE A 69 -11.49 9.31 -2.48
N VAL A 70 -10.19 9.12 -2.57
CA VAL A 70 -9.20 9.88 -1.79
C VAL A 70 -9.28 11.36 -2.11
N ASP A 71 -9.34 11.74 -3.38
CA ASP A 71 -9.44 13.15 -3.82
C ASP A 71 -10.69 13.84 -3.28
N ARG A 72 -11.83 13.15 -3.26
CA ARG A 72 -13.08 13.68 -2.68
C ARG A 72 -13.05 13.79 -1.16
N GLY A 73 -12.14 13.09 -0.51
CA GLY A 73 -12.12 12.89 0.93
C GLY A 73 -13.07 11.78 1.41
N ILE A 74 -12.59 10.95 2.31
CA ILE A 74 -13.35 9.83 2.89
C ILE A 74 -14.07 10.30 4.15
N ARG A 75 -15.27 9.80 4.41
CA ARG A 75 -16.00 10.11 5.65
C ARG A 75 -15.21 9.65 6.87
N VAL A 76 -15.12 10.49 7.90
CA VAL A 76 -14.40 10.16 9.15
C VAL A 76 -14.87 8.85 9.80
N GLY A 77 -16.08 8.41 9.51
CA GLY A 77 -16.64 7.12 9.96
C GLY A 77 -15.81 5.91 9.51
N VAL A 78 -15.05 6.00 8.42
CA VAL A 78 -14.15 4.95 7.94
C VAL A 78 -13.17 4.49 9.03
N LEU A 79 -12.73 5.38 9.90
CA LEU A 79 -11.80 5.06 10.97
C LEU A 79 -12.35 4.03 11.98
N THR A 80 -13.68 3.93 12.10
CA THR A 80 -14.31 2.89 12.91
C THR A 80 -14.17 1.51 12.26
N HIS A 81 -14.17 1.43 10.93
CA HIS A 81 -13.93 0.18 10.20
C HIS A 81 -12.46 -0.23 10.29
N VAL A 82 -11.56 0.73 10.19
CA VAL A 82 -10.11 0.51 10.35
C VAL A 82 -9.77 0.00 11.74
N LEU A 83 -10.41 0.51 12.80
CA LEU A 83 -10.29 -0.06 14.16
C LEU A 83 -10.74 -1.53 14.20
N ARG A 84 -11.84 -1.88 13.54
CA ARG A 84 -12.34 -3.26 13.47
C ARG A 84 -11.46 -4.17 12.62
N ALA A 85 -10.71 -3.60 11.68
CA ALA A 85 -9.73 -4.31 10.87
C ALA A 85 -8.43 -4.62 11.62
N GLY A 86 -8.30 -4.21 12.90
CA GLY A 86 -7.18 -4.57 13.78
C GLY A 86 -6.18 -3.46 14.07
N PHE A 87 -6.44 -2.22 13.61
CA PHE A 87 -5.63 -1.08 14.03
C PHE A 87 -6.08 -0.58 15.40
N SER A 88 -5.12 -0.19 16.23
CA SER A 88 -5.39 0.47 17.49
C SER A 88 -5.76 1.94 17.29
N LYS A 89 -6.46 2.51 18.28
CA LYS A 89 -6.76 3.94 18.27
C LYS A 89 -5.48 4.79 18.25
N GLN A 90 -4.45 4.36 18.99
CA GLN A 90 -3.16 5.04 19.05
C GLN A 90 -2.44 5.06 17.69
N GLU A 91 -2.51 3.96 16.93
CA GLU A 91 -1.96 3.89 15.58
C GLU A 91 -2.68 4.84 14.63
N ILE A 92 -4.01 4.90 14.69
CA ILE A 92 -4.78 5.85 13.87
C ILE A 92 -4.43 7.30 14.24
N GLU A 93 -4.33 7.61 15.53
CA GLU A 93 -3.98 8.95 16.01
C GLU A 93 -2.55 9.35 15.63
N ARG A 94 -1.64 8.39 15.57
CA ARG A 94 -0.23 8.61 15.20
C ARG A 94 0.00 8.69 13.69
N PHE A 95 -0.70 7.86 12.91
CA PHE A 95 -0.38 7.67 11.49
C PHE A 95 -1.36 8.34 10.53
N VAL A 96 -2.59 8.59 10.95
CA VAL A 96 -3.64 9.15 10.09
C VAL A 96 -4.03 10.56 10.50
N ILE A 97 -4.57 10.73 11.71
CA ILE A 97 -5.22 11.96 12.13
C ILE A 97 -5.02 12.21 13.65
N PRO A 98 -4.61 13.39 14.08
CA PRO A 98 -4.48 13.69 15.51
C PRO A 98 -5.80 13.54 16.28
N ALA A 99 -5.73 13.06 17.54
CA ALA A 99 -6.89 12.77 18.39
C ALA A 99 -7.89 13.93 18.50
N ARG A 100 -7.40 15.18 18.61
CA ARG A 100 -8.25 16.39 18.68
C ARG A 100 -9.02 16.59 17.39
N THR A 101 -8.35 16.49 16.26
CA THR A 101 -8.95 16.65 14.93
C THR A 101 -9.96 15.55 14.66
N TRP A 102 -9.65 14.31 15.02
CA TRP A 102 -10.57 13.18 14.88
C TRP A 102 -11.86 13.41 15.67
N ARG A 103 -11.77 13.77 16.95
CA ARG A 103 -12.96 14.09 17.77
C ARG A 103 -13.83 15.17 17.12
N HIS A 104 -13.20 16.28 16.71
CA HIS A 104 -13.93 17.38 16.06
C HIS A 104 -14.62 16.96 14.77
N ARG A 105 -13.93 16.25 13.86
CA ARG A 105 -14.52 15.77 12.63
C ARG A 105 -15.62 14.74 12.85
N LYS A 106 -15.46 13.85 13.85
CA LYS A 106 -16.47 12.87 14.21
C LYS A 106 -17.78 13.54 14.67
N THR A 107 -17.70 14.58 15.50
CA THR A 107 -18.88 15.34 15.94
C THR A 107 -19.57 16.00 14.76
N LYS A 108 -18.83 16.55 13.82
CA LYS A 108 -19.36 17.22 12.62
C LYS A 108 -19.73 16.26 11.47
N LYS A 109 -19.50 14.95 11.61
CA LYS A 109 -19.63 13.95 10.54
C LYS A 109 -18.89 14.37 9.25
N ALA A 110 -17.75 15.06 9.40
CA ALA A 110 -17.01 15.67 8.32
C ALA A 110 -16.19 14.62 7.53
N LEU A 111 -15.68 15.05 6.37
CA LEU A 111 -14.74 14.28 5.58
C LEU A 111 -13.33 14.41 6.18
N LEU A 112 -12.49 13.40 5.96
CA LEU A 112 -11.05 13.47 6.09
C LEU A 112 -10.51 14.37 4.96
N SER A 113 -9.35 15.00 5.17
CA SER A 113 -8.66 15.66 4.08
C SER A 113 -8.14 14.62 3.07
N THR A 114 -7.75 15.06 1.88
CA THR A 114 -7.12 14.19 0.87
C THR A 114 -5.92 13.47 1.46
N GLU A 115 -5.04 14.16 2.19
CA GLU A 115 -3.88 13.56 2.85
C GLU A 115 -4.25 12.53 3.94
N GLU A 116 -5.27 12.82 4.75
CA GLU A 116 -5.74 11.90 5.79
C GLU A 116 -6.43 10.67 5.14
N SER A 117 -7.16 10.89 4.05
CA SER A 117 -7.78 9.83 3.25
C SER A 117 -6.73 8.92 2.61
N ASP A 118 -5.68 9.50 2.04
CA ASP A 118 -4.55 8.77 1.48
C ASP A 118 -3.84 7.92 2.56
N ARG A 119 -3.57 8.49 3.73
CA ARG A 119 -2.93 7.76 4.84
C ARG A 119 -3.76 6.56 5.29
N VAL A 120 -5.07 6.69 5.40
CA VAL A 120 -5.94 5.58 5.83
C VAL A 120 -6.01 4.48 4.77
N VAL A 121 -6.08 4.84 3.49
CA VAL A 121 -6.07 3.87 2.38
C VAL A 121 -4.72 3.13 2.34
N ARG A 122 -3.62 3.85 2.49
CA ARG A 122 -2.26 3.29 2.53
C ARG A 122 -2.09 2.27 3.66
N LEU A 123 -2.54 2.59 4.87
CA LEU A 123 -2.49 1.64 5.99
C LEU A 123 -3.33 0.39 5.72
N ALA A 124 -4.54 0.55 5.18
CA ALA A 124 -5.39 -0.58 4.83
C ALA A 124 -4.77 -1.45 3.74
N ARG A 125 -4.07 -0.85 2.76
CA ARG A 125 -3.35 -1.55 1.69
C ARG A 125 -2.20 -2.37 2.24
N ILE A 126 -1.30 -1.77 3.02
CA ILE A 126 -0.16 -2.49 3.60
C ILE A 126 -0.63 -3.67 4.45
N GLN A 127 -1.69 -3.50 5.22
CA GLN A 127 -2.27 -4.61 5.98
C GLN A 127 -2.85 -5.69 5.06
N ALA A 128 -3.56 -5.30 3.99
CA ALA A 128 -4.13 -6.26 3.04
C ALA A 128 -3.03 -7.08 2.34
N VAL A 129 -1.95 -6.44 1.90
CA VAL A 129 -0.80 -7.12 1.27
C VAL A 129 -0.11 -8.05 2.28
N ALA A 130 0.09 -7.61 3.52
CA ALA A 130 0.69 -8.47 4.55
C ALA A 130 -0.18 -9.69 4.86
N GLU A 131 -1.50 -9.53 4.96
CA GLU A 131 -2.42 -10.65 5.18
C GLU A 131 -2.43 -11.65 4.02
N ASP A 132 -2.30 -11.17 2.80
CA ASP A 132 -2.19 -12.00 1.60
C ASP A 132 -0.90 -12.84 1.63
N VAL A 133 0.24 -12.19 1.87
CA VAL A 133 1.56 -12.84 1.93
C VAL A 133 1.67 -13.85 3.06
N PHE A 134 1.20 -13.53 4.25
CA PHE A 134 1.30 -14.44 5.41
C PHE A 134 0.16 -15.47 5.47
N ALA A 135 -0.90 -15.30 4.67
CA ALA A 135 -2.14 -16.09 4.72
C ALA A 135 -2.73 -16.23 6.14
N ASP A 136 -2.36 -15.32 7.06
CA ASP A 136 -2.73 -15.33 8.47
C ASP A 136 -2.77 -13.90 9.00
N VAL A 137 -3.94 -13.46 9.44
CA VAL A 137 -4.19 -12.10 9.95
C VAL A 137 -3.36 -11.80 11.21
N ALA A 138 -3.18 -12.79 12.09
CA ALA A 138 -2.44 -12.60 13.33
C ALA A 138 -0.93 -12.43 13.05
N LYS A 139 -0.38 -13.28 12.20
CA LYS A 139 1.03 -13.19 11.76
C LYS A 139 1.31 -11.88 11.03
N ALA A 140 0.44 -11.50 10.09
CA ALA A 140 0.55 -10.22 9.38
C ALA A 140 0.56 -9.04 10.35
N ASN A 141 -0.38 -9.02 11.29
CA ASN A 141 -0.46 -7.96 12.28
C ASN A 141 0.73 -7.93 13.23
N GLN A 142 1.27 -9.08 13.62
CA GLN A 142 2.49 -9.18 14.43
C GLN A 142 3.68 -8.60 13.64
N TRP A 143 3.91 -9.08 12.41
CA TRP A 143 5.01 -8.64 11.56
C TRP A 143 4.98 -7.12 11.30
N LEU A 144 3.81 -6.57 11.02
CA LEU A 144 3.64 -5.14 10.77
C LEU A 144 4.06 -4.26 11.96
N ARG A 145 4.06 -4.81 13.18
CA ARG A 145 4.40 -4.09 14.43
C ARG A 145 5.77 -4.47 14.98
N GLU A 146 6.39 -5.53 14.48
CA GLU A 146 7.70 -5.97 14.89
C GLU A 146 8.78 -5.00 14.44
N ARG A 147 9.78 -4.77 15.29
CA ARG A 147 10.94 -3.93 14.97
C ARG A 147 11.96 -4.76 14.19
N LEU A 148 12.20 -4.39 12.95
CA LEU A 148 13.07 -5.13 12.04
C LEU A 148 14.43 -4.43 11.90
N GLY A 149 15.53 -5.22 11.98
CA GLY A 149 16.88 -4.71 11.79
C GLY A 149 17.09 -4.10 10.41
N ILE A 150 16.48 -4.69 9.36
CA ILE A 150 16.53 -4.18 7.98
C ILE A 150 15.82 -2.82 7.78
N LEU A 151 15.07 -2.37 8.77
CA LEU A 151 14.34 -1.09 8.79
C LEU A 151 14.91 -0.13 9.86
N ASP A 152 16.19 -0.28 10.21
CA ASP A 152 16.85 0.52 11.24
C ASP A 152 16.13 0.46 12.59
N GLY A 153 15.59 -0.71 12.95
CA GLY A 153 14.86 -0.92 14.20
C GLY A 153 13.45 -0.29 14.23
N LYS A 154 12.92 0.14 13.10
CA LYS A 154 11.53 0.59 12.96
C LYS A 154 10.61 -0.56 12.61
N SER A 155 9.33 -0.41 12.92
CA SER A 155 8.33 -1.37 12.45
C SER A 155 7.89 -1.04 11.01
N PRO A 156 7.42 -2.05 10.25
CA PRO A 156 6.83 -1.82 8.93
C PRO A 156 5.74 -0.75 8.90
N LEU A 157 4.86 -0.71 9.91
CA LEU A 157 3.85 0.34 10.04
C LEU A 157 4.45 1.74 10.23
N GLU A 158 5.54 1.86 10.98
CA GLU A 158 6.22 3.15 11.15
C GLU A 158 6.85 3.64 9.86
N VAL A 159 7.40 2.73 9.05
CA VAL A 159 8.01 3.03 7.76
C VAL A 159 6.93 3.38 6.72
N ALA A 160 5.83 2.63 6.66
CA ALA A 160 4.72 2.85 5.75
C ALA A 160 3.94 4.16 5.96
N ARG A 161 4.36 4.98 6.93
CA ARG A 161 3.78 6.31 7.14
C ARG A 161 3.96 7.25 5.94
N THR A 162 5.00 7.07 5.16
CA THR A 162 5.26 7.80 3.91
C THR A 162 4.97 6.92 2.70
N GLU A 163 4.71 7.54 1.56
CA GLU A 163 4.49 6.80 0.30
C GLU A 163 5.72 5.95 -0.09
N SER A 164 6.91 6.56 -0.05
CA SER A 164 8.16 5.83 -0.34
C SER A 164 8.39 4.68 0.65
N GLY A 165 8.04 4.88 1.93
CA GLY A 165 8.13 3.83 2.93
C GLY A 165 7.13 2.70 2.68
N ALA A 166 5.90 3.02 2.28
CA ALA A 166 4.90 2.01 1.94
C ALA A 166 5.38 1.12 0.78
N ARG A 167 5.91 1.73 -0.29
CA ARG A 167 6.50 0.98 -1.42
C ARG A 167 7.65 0.08 -0.99
N LEU A 168 8.50 0.55 -0.08
CA LEU A 168 9.58 -0.28 0.47
C LEU A 168 9.02 -1.51 1.21
N ILE A 169 7.97 -1.32 2.02
CA ILE A 169 7.33 -2.43 2.73
C ILE A 169 6.65 -3.40 1.76
N GLU A 170 5.98 -2.92 0.72
CA GLU A 170 5.41 -3.77 -0.34
C GLU A 170 6.49 -4.60 -1.04
N GLN A 171 7.64 -4.01 -1.34
CA GLN A 171 8.79 -4.73 -1.92
C GLN A 171 9.34 -5.82 -0.98
N ILE A 172 9.40 -5.54 0.32
CA ILE A 172 9.83 -6.55 1.31
C ILE A 172 8.83 -7.68 1.38
N LEU A 173 7.52 -7.37 1.43
CA LEU A 173 6.46 -8.38 1.44
C LEU A 173 6.50 -9.24 0.18
N ALA A 174 6.68 -8.65 -0.99
CA ALA A 174 6.84 -9.41 -2.23
C ALA A 174 8.04 -10.37 -2.19
N LYS A 175 9.17 -9.97 -1.60
CA LYS A 175 10.33 -10.86 -1.42
C LYS A 175 10.02 -12.01 -0.46
N ILE A 176 9.26 -11.76 0.60
CA ILE A 176 8.82 -12.81 1.55
C ILE A 176 7.94 -13.83 0.83
N ASP A 177 6.96 -13.36 0.05
CA ASP A 177 6.05 -14.19 -0.74
C ASP A 177 6.82 -15.11 -1.72
N TRP A 178 7.86 -14.60 -2.35
CA TRP A 178 8.71 -15.40 -3.26
C TRP A 178 9.75 -16.28 -2.56
N GLY A 179 9.74 -16.38 -1.23
CA GLY A 179 10.67 -17.19 -0.47
C GLY A 179 12.11 -16.65 -0.47
N ALA A 180 12.34 -15.40 -0.85
CA ALA A 180 13.67 -14.77 -0.93
C ALA A 180 14.08 -14.08 0.37
N ALA A 181 13.28 -14.18 1.41
CA ALA A 181 13.57 -13.63 2.74
C ALA A 181 14.11 -14.73 3.65
N ALA A 182 15.28 -15.22 3.35
CA ALA A 182 16.10 -16.02 4.27
C ALA A 182 17.30 -15.19 4.73
#